data_11538f313073053dd8e2e45dc30b05d2
#
_entry.id   11538f313073053dd8e2e45dc30b05d2
#
_cell.length_a   1.000
_cell.length_b   1.000
_cell.length_c   1.000
_cell.angle_alpha   90.00
_cell.angle_beta   90.00
_cell.angle_gamma   90.00
#
_symmetry.space_group_name_H-M   'P 1'
#
loop_
_entity.id
_entity.type
_entity.pdbx_description
1 polymer ?
#
loop_
_entity_poly.entity_id
_entity_poly.type
_entity_poly.pdbx_seq_one_letter_code
_entity_poly.pdbx_strand_id
1 'polypeptide(L)'
;LSLLTGPLYFIFKIVSTIKLCQQLKKAMPSKDFVPVYWMASEDHDFEEISHFSFKGKKFQWEHPNSGGKVGDLSLDSLQSILDLLTKELPESESGNQLKEWINRSYRSSQTLGEATRSLVNALFAETGLIILDGDDPDLKKSFIPYFQKELEKQDCFKETQNQIEQLQQNYHPSYKPQVTPREINLFYLSPQKRQRIITHEAGYQWDGDPRVRSKETMLSLLNDHPENFSPNVLMRPLYQEVLLPNLGYIGGGGELAYWFQLKSFFESQKVPFPLLILRNSAVLVNGKTVGKMNKLDLRPEDLFLKRPDLVNKKIQQLSAIDLDLQFLKKELEKNFRHLKGLVKQTDASYEGAVAAQQQKQFKGIDHLEKRLLRAQKRKLKDQVERLEKLHESLFPNSGLQERKANFSTFYLEKGPSLIPQLMESFDPLKFQFTWIELYNFQQLIGKKAKE
;
A
#
# COMPACT_ATOMS: atom_id res chain seq x y z
N LEU A 1 6.38 -10.98 3.57
CA LEU A 1 5.80 -12.09 2.82
C LEU A 1 4.27 -11.96 2.79
N SER A 2 3.60 -12.62 1.84
CA SER A 2 2.13 -12.72 1.79
C SER A 2 1.72 -13.87 0.90
N LEU A 3 0.60 -14.51 1.19
CA LEU A 3 0.05 -15.59 0.35
C LEU A 3 -0.17 -15.10 -1.09
N LEU A 4 0.31 -15.88 -2.07
CA LEU A 4 0.23 -15.57 -3.51
C LEU A 4 0.64 -14.10 -3.83
N THR A 5 1.74 -13.64 -3.25
CA THR A 5 2.26 -12.26 -3.33
C THR A 5 1.39 -11.18 -2.66
N GLY A 6 0.24 -11.54 -2.08
CA GLY A 6 -0.66 -10.58 -1.46
C GLY A 6 -1.27 -9.58 -2.43
N PRO A 7 -1.41 -8.31 -2.02
CA PRO A 7 -1.94 -7.25 -2.88
C PRO A 7 -1.04 -6.90 -4.06
N LEU A 8 -1.64 -6.34 -5.13
CA LEU A 8 -0.95 -5.96 -6.38
C LEU A 8 0.25 -5.03 -6.18
N TYR A 9 0.25 -4.20 -5.14
CA TYR A 9 1.38 -3.28 -4.90
C TYR A 9 2.70 -4.02 -4.72
N PHE A 10 2.68 -5.29 -4.30
CA PHE A 10 3.87 -6.14 -4.24
C PHE A 10 4.49 -6.30 -5.64
N ILE A 11 3.67 -6.70 -6.61
CA ILE A 11 4.09 -6.81 -8.02
C ILE A 11 4.54 -5.45 -8.57
N PHE A 12 3.78 -4.38 -8.27
CA PHE A 12 4.10 -3.05 -8.74
C PHE A 12 5.44 -2.55 -8.22
N LYS A 13 5.79 -2.87 -6.96
CA LYS A 13 7.09 -2.51 -6.37
C LYS A 13 8.24 -3.19 -7.10
N ILE A 14 8.11 -4.49 -7.38
CA ILE A 14 9.14 -5.25 -8.12
C ILE A 14 9.26 -4.72 -9.55
N VAL A 15 8.13 -4.56 -10.25
CA VAL A 15 8.12 -4.03 -11.63
C VAL A 15 8.73 -2.63 -11.69
N SER A 16 8.42 -1.74 -10.74
CA SER A 16 9.03 -0.40 -10.67
C SER A 16 10.56 -0.49 -10.52
N THR A 17 11.05 -1.43 -9.68
CA THR A 17 12.49 -1.62 -9.46
C THR A 17 13.18 -2.10 -10.73
N ILE A 18 12.65 -3.13 -11.37
CA ILE A 18 13.21 -3.68 -12.63
C ILE A 18 13.20 -2.61 -13.72
N LYS A 19 12.07 -1.89 -13.86
CA LYS A 19 11.94 -0.82 -14.87
C LYS A 19 12.94 0.30 -14.66
N LEU A 20 13.15 0.71 -13.41
CA LEU A 20 14.16 1.73 -13.08
C LEU A 20 15.57 1.25 -13.46
N CYS A 21 15.93 0.03 -13.12
CA CYS A 21 17.21 -0.54 -13.52
C CYS A 21 17.42 -0.52 -15.05
N GLN A 22 16.37 -0.86 -15.82
CA GLN A 22 16.41 -0.81 -17.29
C GLN A 22 16.57 0.63 -17.81
N GLN A 23 15.87 1.61 -17.22
CA GLN A 23 15.99 3.02 -17.59
C GLN A 23 17.40 3.55 -17.29
N LEU A 24 17.94 3.22 -16.12
CA LEU A 24 19.28 3.62 -15.71
C LEU A 24 20.35 2.96 -16.60
N LYS A 25 20.21 1.67 -16.94
CA LYS A 25 21.12 0.98 -17.88
C LYS A 25 21.11 1.63 -19.26
N LYS A 26 19.94 2.05 -19.75
CA LYS A 26 19.81 2.78 -21.02
C LYS A 26 20.46 4.16 -20.97
N ALA A 27 20.31 4.87 -19.85
CA ALA A 27 20.89 6.20 -19.66
C ALA A 27 22.41 6.16 -19.38
N MET A 28 22.90 5.11 -18.74
CA MET A 28 24.30 4.89 -18.36
C MET A 28 24.78 3.50 -18.80
N PRO A 29 25.05 3.29 -20.08
CA PRO A 29 25.35 1.95 -20.63
C PRO A 29 26.60 1.27 -20.04
N SER A 30 27.55 2.05 -19.51
CA SER A 30 28.78 1.55 -18.88
C SER A 30 28.60 1.08 -17.44
N LYS A 31 27.41 1.28 -16.84
CA LYS A 31 27.08 0.86 -15.47
C LYS A 31 26.07 -0.29 -15.49
N ASP A 32 26.16 -1.18 -14.52
CA ASP A 32 25.17 -2.23 -14.30
C ASP A 32 24.30 -1.90 -13.09
N PHE A 33 23.00 -2.13 -13.23
CA PHE A 33 22.00 -1.90 -12.20
C PHE A 33 21.22 -3.19 -11.97
N VAL A 34 21.22 -3.67 -10.74
CA VAL A 34 20.64 -4.96 -10.39
C VAL A 34 19.38 -4.72 -9.55
N PRO A 35 18.21 -5.19 -9.99
CA PRO A 35 17.00 -5.14 -9.17
C PRO A 35 17.06 -6.20 -8.08
N VAL A 36 16.79 -5.80 -6.83
CA VAL A 36 16.78 -6.71 -5.68
C VAL A 36 15.43 -6.66 -4.98
N TYR A 37 14.86 -7.83 -4.73
CA TYR A 37 13.73 -8.02 -3.84
C TYR A 37 14.23 -8.53 -2.49
N TRP A 38 14.05 -7.73 -1.46
CA TRP A 38 14.35 -8.09 -0.08
C TRP A 38 13.15 -8.80 0.54
N MET A 39 13.30 -10.07 0.90
CA MET A 39 12.26 -10.84 1.58
C MET A 39 12.23 -10.49 3.07
N ALA A 40 11.06 -10.14 3.58
CA ALA A 40 10.82 -9.89 5.00
C ALA A 40 10.33 -11.18 5.68
N SER A 41 11.18 -12.22 5.72
CA SER A 41 10.87 -13.54 6.28
C SER A 41 10.86 -13.55 7.80
N GLU A 42 11.63 -12.64 8.42
CA GLU A 42 11.72 -12.48 9.88
C GLU A 42 10.49 -11.85 10.55
N ASP A 43 9.54 -11.32 9.77
CA ASP A 43 8.35 -10.69 10.32
C ASP A 43 7.48 -11.73 11.05
N HIS A 44 6.63 -11.25 11.97
CA HIS A 44 5.76 -12.09 12.80
C HIS A 44 4.28 -11.71 12.68
N ASP A 45 3.94 -10.73 11.84
CA ASP A 45 2.54 -10.32 11.62
C ASP A 45 1.83 -11.31 10.68
N PHE A 46 1.41 -12.43 11.26
CA PHE A 46 0.66 -13.45 10.53
C PHE A 46 -0.69 -12.95 10.04
N GLU A 47 -1.36 -12.07 10.77
CA GLU A 47 -2.69 -11.56 10.37
C GLU A 47 -2.61 -10.78 9.07
N GLU A 48 -1.55 -9.97 8.87
CA GLU A 48 -1.35 -9.21 7.65
C GLU A 48 -1.16 -10.11 6.43
N ILE A 49 -0.46 -11.24 6.58
CA ILE A 49 -0.08 -12.11 5.46
C ILE A 49 -1.01 -13.29 5.22
N SER A 50 -1.89 -13.58 6.18
CA SER A 50 -2.70 -14.80 6.22
C SER A 50 -3.85 -14.84 5.23
N HIS A 51 -4.04 -13.80 4.42
CA HIS A 51 -5.17 -13.74 3.51
C HIS A 51 -4.85 -13.06 2.18
N PHE A 52 -5.64 -13.40 1.18
CA PHE A 52 -5.69 -12.69 -0.10
C PHE A 52 -7.10 -12.70 -0.67
N SER A 53 -7.36 -11.82 -1.64
CA SER A 53 -8.66 -11.73 -2.31
C SER A 53 -8.54 -12.18 -3.77
N PHE A 54 -9.36 -13.14 -4.16
CA PHE A 54 -9.43 -13.65 -5.53
C PHE A 54 -10.87 -13.58 -6.05
N LYS A 55 -11.10 -12.87 -7.14
CA LYS A 55 -12.45 -12.65 -7.74
C LYS A 55 -13.49 -12.16 -6.71
N GLY A 56 -13.09 -11.31 -5.77
CA GLY A 56 -13.98 -10.79 -4.71
C GLY A 56 -14.22 -11.73 -3.52
N LYS A 57 -13.71 -12.95 -3.54
CA LYS A 57 -13.74 -13.88 -2.40
C LYS A 57 -12.46 -13.69 -1.59
N LYS A 58 -12.58 -13.68 -0.26
CA LYS A 58 -11.45 -13.71 0.67
C LYS A 58 -11.08 -15.16 0.95
N PHE A 59 -9.80 -15.50 0.75
CA PHE A 59 -9.18 -16.75 1.19
C PHE A 59 -8.37 -16.44 2.44
N GLN A 60 -8.65 -17.13 3.53
CA GLN A 60 -8.05 -16.91 4.84
C GLN A 60 -7.33 -18.17 5.29
N TRP A 61 -6.05 -18.03 5.63
CA TRP A 61 -5.24 -19.09 6.21
C TRP A 61 -5.25 -18.99 7.74
N GLU A 62 -5.43 -20.12 8.39
CA GLU A 62 -5.29 -20.27 9.83
C GLU A 62 -4.09 -21.18 10.12
N HIS A 63 -3.20 -20.72 10.99
CA HIS A 63 -2.00 -21.47 11.35
C HIS A 63 -1.90 -21.61 12.87
N PRO A 64 -1.67 -22.84 13.42
CA PRO A 64 -1.67 -23.08 14.86
C PRO A 64 -0.51 -22.39 15.58
N ASN A 65 0.63 -22.16 14.91
CA ASN A 65 1.86 -21.58 15.47
C ASN A 65 2.24 -20.30 14.74
N SER A 66 1.47 -19.23 14.93
CA SER A 66 1.66 -17.96 14.19
C SER A 66 2.55 -16.93 14.90
N GLY A 67 3.18 -17.26 16.01
CA GLY A 67 3.94 -16.29 16.83
C GLY A 67 5.43 -16.12 16.49
N GLY A 68 5.96 -16.97 15.60
CA GLY A 68 7.36 -16.93 15.15
C GLY A 68 7.57 -16.16 13.86
N LYS A 69 8.69 -16.42 13.20
CA LYS A 69 8.98 -15.86 11.88
C LYS A 69 7.99 -16.38 10.84
N VAL A 70 7.36 -15.47 10.07
CA VAL A 70 6.41 -15.89 9.04
C VAL A 70 7.07 -16.68 7.91
N GLY A 71 8.37 -16.47 7.68
CA GLY A 71 9.15 -17.22 6.68
C GLY A 71 9.23 -18.71 6.94
N ASP A 72 9.26 -19.10 8.24
CA ASP A 72 9.42 -20.49 8.69
C ASP A 72 8.08 -21.23 8.84
N LEU A 73 6.95 -20.60 8.59
CA LEU A 73 5.63 -21.24 8.74
C LEU A 73 5.50 -22.41 7.80
N SER A 74 5.16 -23.60 8.35
CA SER A 74 4.83 -24.81 7.58
C SER A 74 3.58 -24.58 6.73
N LEU A 75 3.59 -25.12 5.53
CA LEU A 75 2.49 -25.00 4.57
C LEU A 75 1.44 -26.14 4.71
N ASP A 76 1.57 -27.02 5.69
CA ASP A 76 0.68 -28.17 5.86
C ASP A 76 -0.79 -27.73 6.03
N SER A 77 -1.04 -26.75 6.89
CA SER A 77 -2.39 -26.21 7.13
C SER A 77 -2.96 -25.39 5.97
N LEU A 78 -2.12 -24.99 4.99
CA LEU A 78 -2.54 -24.22 3.82
C LEU A 78 -3.16 -25.08 2.72
N GLN A 79 -2.91 -26.41 2.71
CA GLN A 79 -3.28 -27.29 1.59
C GLN A 79 -4.78 -27.26 1.26
N SER A 80 -5.66 -27.22 2.27
CA SER A 80 -7.11 -27.14 2.06
C SER A 80 -7.55 -25.87 1.34
N ILE A 81 -6.86 -24.75 1.62
CA ILE A 81 -7.14 -23.46 0.98
C ILE A 81 -6.64 -23.43 -0.46
N LEU A 82 -5.49 -24.06 -0.72
CA LEU A 82 -4.98 -24.23 -2.08
C LEU A 82 -5.90 -25.10 -2.93
N ASP A 83 -6.52 -26.13 -2.33
CA ASP A 83 -7.53 -26.96 -3.00
C ASP A 83 -8.78 -26.15 -3.38
N LEU A 84 -9.27 -25.33 -2.45
CA LEU A 84 -10.39 -24.43 -2.73
C LEU A 84 -10.07 -23.43 -3.83
N LEU A 85 -8.89 -22.82 -3.77
CA LEU A 85 -8.44 -21.88 -4.81
C LEU A 85 -8.31 -22.57 -6.17
N THR A 86 -7.69 -23.75 -6.21
CA THR A 86 -7.47 -24.50 -7.45
C THR A 86 -8.78 -24.85 -8.15
N LYS A 87 -9.84 -25.18 -7.38
CA LYS A 87 -11.19 -25.42 -7.91
C LYS A 87 -11.85 -24.17 -8.50
N GLU A 88 -11.51 -22.98 -8.03
CA GLU A 88 -12.03 -21.70 -8.57
C GLU A 88 -11.29 -21.26 -9.85
N LEU A 89 -10.13 -21.83 -10.15
CA LEU A 89 -9.37 -21.52 -11.35
C LEU A 89 -9.99 -22.20 -12.57
N PRO A 90 -10.23 -21.44 -13.67
CA PRO A 90 -10.80 -22.00 -14.89
C PRO A 90 -9.84 -22.94 -15.61
N GLU A 91 -10.39 -23.86 -16.40
CA GLU A 91 -9.63 -24.64 -17.38
C GLU A 91 -9.29 -23.78 -18.59
N SER A 92 -8.22 -23.02 -18.48
CA SER A 92 -7.66 -22.15 -19.51
C SER A 92 -6.14 -22.15 -19.39
N GLU A 93 -5.43 -21.69 -20.40
CA GLU A 93 -3.96 -21.60 -20.38
C GLU A 93 -3.47 -20.84 -19.13
N SER A 94 -4.01 -19.64 -18.88
CA SER A 94 -3.66 -18.84 -17.69
C SER A 94 -4.09 -19.50 -16.39
N GLY A 95 -5.23 -20.20 -16.37
CA GLY A 95 -5.70 -20.94 -15.20
C GLY A 95 -4.79 -22.13 -14.89
N ASN A 96 -4.39 -22.87 -15.90
CA ASN A 96 -3.48 -24.01 -15.77
C ASN A 96 -2.08 -23.57 -15.34
N GLN A 97 -1.60 -22.43 -15.86
CA GLN A 97 -0.33 -21.85 -15.43
C GLN A 97 -0.36 -21.42 -13.94
N LEU A 98 -1.46 -20.83 -13.46
CA LEU A 98 -1.61 -20.52 -12.04
C LEU A 98 -1.66 -21.78 -11.18
N LYS A 99 -2.36 -22.86 -11.63
CA LYS A 99 -2.36 -24.14 -10.94
C LYS A 99 -0.95 -24.74 -10.85
N GLU A 100 -0.18 -24.67 -11.93
CA GLU A 100 1.21 -25.11 -11.98
C GLU A 100 2.09 -24.32 -10.98
N TRP A 101 1.99 -22.99 -10.95
CA TRP A 101 2.75 -22.18 -9.99
C TRP A 101 2.36 -22.46 -8.54
N ILE A 102 1.07 -22.65 -8.25
CA ILE A 102 0.61 -23.05 -6.91
C ILE A 102 1.24 -24.40 -6.52
N ASN A 103 1.18 -25.37 -7.40
CA ASN A 103 1.75 -26.70 -7.14
C ASN A 103 3.26 -26.64 -6.93
N ARG A 104 3.99 -25.97 -7.85
CA ARG A 104 5.44 -25.88 -7.81
C ARG A 104 5.94 -25.06 -6.62
N SER A 105 5.24 -23.99 -6.25
CA SER A 105 5.71 -23.10 -5.19
C SER A 105 5.20 -23.51 -3.81
N TYR A 106 3.90 -23.79 -3.65
CA TYR A 106 3.32 -24.01 -2.33
C TYR A 106 3.16 -25.47 -1.92
N ARG A 107 3.05 -26.40 -2.89
CA ARG A 107 2.96 -27.83 -2.55
C ARG A 107 4.31 -28.54 -2.50
N SER A 108 5.33 -27.98 -3.19
CA SER A 108 6.67 -28.55 -3.21
C SER A 108 7.62 -27.89 -2.20
N SER A 109 7.24 -26.80 -1.57
CA SER A 109 8.01 -26.13 -0.54
C SER A 109 7.57 -26.53 0.85
N GLN A 110 8.47 -26.49 1.82
CA GLN A 110 8.19 -26.78 3.23
C GLN A 110 7.70 -25.54 3.96
N THR A 111 8.22 -24.37 3.62
CA THR A 111 7.97 -23.10 4.33
C THR A 111 7.39 -22.02 3.42
N LEU A 112 6.75 -21.02 4.04
CA LEU A 112 6.22 -19.86 3.33
C LEU A 112 7.33 -19.03 2.65
N GLY A 113 8.51 -18.95 3.25
CA GLY A 113 9.67 -18.29 2.67
C GLY A 113 10.10 -18.94 1.35
N GLU A 114 10.27 -20.27 1.35
CA GLU A 114 10.60 -21.04 0.15
C GLU A 114 9.53 -20.90 -0.93
N ALA A 115 8.25 -21.01 -0.56
CA ALA A 115 7.13 -20.86 -1.49
C ALA A 115 7.09 -19.46 -2.12
N THR A 116 7.32 -18.43 -1.32
CA THR A 116 7.36 -17.04 -1.82
C THR A 116 8.53 -16.84 -2.80
N ARG A 117 9.72 -17.32 -2.44
CA ARG A 117 10.89 -17.27 -3.32
C ARG A 117 10.63 -17.97 -4.65
N SER A 118 10.07 -19.19 -4.61
CA SER A 118 9.73 -19.97 -5.79
C SER A 118 8.72 -19.26 -6.70
N LEU A 119 7.64 -18.72 -6.13
CA LEU A 119 6.61 -18.00 -6.89
C LEU A 119 7.16 -16.70 -7.51
N VAL A 120 7.91 -15.90 -6.76
CA VAL A 120 8.50 -14.66 -7.27
C VAL A 120 9.50 -14.97 -8.38
N ASN A 121 10.31 -16.01 -8.21
CA ASN A 121 11.22 -16.46 -9.27
C ASN A 121 10.46 -16.89 -10.53
N ALA A 122 9.35 -17.63 -10.39
CA ALA A 122 8.53 -18.02 -11.54
C ALA A 122 7.92 -16.82 -12.28
N LEU A 123 7.56 -15.75 -11.56
CA LEU A 123 7.01 -14.53 -12.15
C LEU A 123 8.05 -13.64 -12.84
N PHE A 124 9.32 -13.65 -12.36
CA PHE A 124 10.33 -12.65 -12.74
C PHE A 124 11.68 -13.25 -13.18
N ALA A 125 11.76 -14.57 -13.42
CA ALA A 125 13.01 -15.28 -13.69
C ALA A 125 13.89 -14.64 -14.79
N GLU A 126 13.27 -14.12 -15.87
CA GLU A 126 13.98 -13.57 -17.03
C GLU A 126 14.33 -12.08 -16.88
N THR A 127 14.05 -11.48 -15.73
CA THR A 127 14.22 -10.02 -15.53
C THR A 127 15.53 -9.64 -14.85
N GLY A 128 16.33 -10.62 -14.41
CA GLY A 128 17.54 -10.38 -13.64
C GLY A 128 17.28 -9.99 -12.18
N LEU A 129 16.04 -10.19 -11.67
CA LEU A 129 15.70 -9.92 -10.27
C LEU A 129 16.45 -10.88 -9.34
N ILE A 130 17.18 -10.31 -8.38
CA ILE A 130 17.76 -11.07 -7.27
C ILE A 130 16.75 -11.10 -6.12
N ILE A 131 16.53 -12.28 -5.54
CA ILE A 131 15.67 -12.49 -4.37
C ILE A 131 16.58 -12.80 -3.20
N LEU A 132 16.66 -11.87 -2.25
CA LEU A 132 17.50 -11.96 -1.06
C LEU A 132 16.65 -12.09 0.18
N ASP A 133 17.03 -13.05 1.05
CA ASP A 133 16.38 -13.24 2.34
C ASP A 133 17.23 -12.60 3.45
N GLY A 134 16.65 -11.63 4.16
CA GLY A 134 17.34 -10.97 5.27
C GLY A 134 17.55 -11.85 6.49
N ASP A 135 16.85 -12.99 6.57
CA ASP A 135 17.00 -13.94 7.69
C ASP A 135 18.18 -14.92 7.52
N ASP A 136 18.90 -14.82 6.40
CA ASP A 136 20.08 -15.66 6.15
C ASP A 136 21.14 -15.47 7.27
N PRO A 137 21.57 -16.56 7.96
CA PRO A 137 22.50 -16.48 9.06
C PRO A 137 23.87 -15.88 8.69
N ASP A 138 24.35 -16.12 7.45
CA ASP A 138 25.63 -15.58 7.02
C ASP A 138 25.56 -14.08 6.76
N LEU A 139 24.43 -13.59 6.29
CA LEU A 139 24.19 -12.15 6.14
C LEU A 139 24.15 -11.44 7.50
N LYS A 140 23.50 -12.05 8.50
CA LYS A 140 23.41 -11.49 9.87
C LYS A 140 24.76 -11.36 10.56
N LYS A 141 25.71 -12.25 10.30
CA LYS A 141 27.08 -12.13 10.81
C LYS A 141 27.74 -10.80 10.43
N SER A 142 27.48 -10.31 9.22
CA SER A 142 28.00 -9.02 8.76
C SER A 142 27.41 -7.83 9.52
N PHE A 143 26.28 -8.00 10.18
CA PHE A 143 25.58 -6.93 10.91
C PHE A 143 25.83 -6.95 12.43
N ILE A 144 26.56 -7.92 12.97
CA ILE A 144 26.92 -8.01 14.40
C ILE A 144 27.41 -6.68 14.99
N PRO A 145 28.34 -5.93 14.35
CA PRO A 145 28.85 -4.67 14.93
C PRO A 145 27.74 -3.62 15.13
N TYR A 146 26.71 -3.62 14.29
CA TYR A 146 25.57 -2.70 14.38
C TYR A 146 24.56 -3.16 15.43
N PHE A 147 24.31 -4.45 15.54
CA PHE A 147 23.54 -5.04 16.64
C PHE A 147 24.15 -4.71 18.00
N GLN A 148 25.47 -4.88 18.12
CA GLN A 148 26.20 -4.55 19.35
C GLN A 148 26.07 -3.07 19.70
N LYS A 149 26.27 -2.15 18.72
CA LYS A 149 26.11 -0.71 18.96
C LYS A 149 24.70 -0.35 19.41
N GLU A 150 23.67 -0.97 18.82
CA GLU A 150 22.28 -0.71 19.21
C GLU A 150 22.03 -1.14 20.65
N LEU A 151 22.51 -2.34 21.06
CA LEU A 151 22.42 -2.81 22.44
C LEU A 151 23.13 -1.87 23.42
N GLU A 152 24.36 -1.44 23.09
CA GLU A 152 25.20 -0.67 24.00
C GLU A 152 24.90 0.83 24.04
N LYS A 153 24.54 1.42 22.88
CA LYS A 153 24.46 2.88 22.68
C LYS A 153 23.06 3.40 22.36
N GLN A 154 22.17 2.52 21.89
CA GLN A 154 20.81 2.90 21.47
C GLN A 154 20.81 3.98 20.36
N ASP A 155 21.77 3.87 19.43
CA ASP A 155 21.98 4.89 18.42
C ASP A 155 20.74 5.07 17.51
N CYS A 156 20.03 3.97 17.18
CA CYS A 156 18.82 4.04 16.38
C CYS A 156 17.73 4.91 17.04
N PHE A 157 17.53 4.73 18.36
CA PHE A 157 16.56 5.54 19.11
C PHE A 157 16.93 7.02 19.11
N LYS A 158 18.16 7.33 19.54
CA LYS A 158 18.62 8.72 19.71
C LYS A 158 18.60 9.49 18.41
N GLU A 159 19.17 8.92 17.37
CA GLU A 159 19.30 9.59 16.09
C GLU A 159 17.97 9.68 15.30
N THR A 160 17.09 8.68 15.48
CA THR A 160 15.73 8.78 14.90
C THR A 160 14.91 9.86 15.59
N GLN A 161 15.02 10.01 16.93
CA GLN A 161 14.38 11.12 17.64
C GLN A 161 14.91 12.48 17.19
N ASN A 162 16.22 12.63 17.08
CA ASN A 162 16.85 13.84 16.55
C ASN A 162 16.32 14.17 15.13
N GLN A 163 16.23 13.17 14.25
CA GLN A 163 15.70 13.37 12.90
C GLN A 163 14.22 13.79 12.90
N ILE A 164 13.41 13.22 13.79
CA ILE A 164 11.98 13.59 13.93
C ILE A 164 11.87 15.06 14.34
N GLU A 165 12.67 15.51 15.30
CA GLU A 165 12.71 16.92 15.74
C GLU A 165 13.13 17.86 14.58
N GLN A 166 14.15 17.48 13.82
CA GLN A 166 14.56 18.23 12.62
C GLN A 166 13.45 18.31 11.58
N LEU A 167 12.70 17.23 11.34
CA LEU A 167 11.57 17.23 10.42
C LEU A 167 10.44 18.15 10.90
N GLN A 168 10.17 18.20 12.20
CA GLN A 168 9.20 19.11 12.79
C GLN A 168 9.62 20.59 12.68
N GLN A 169 10.89 20.87 12.92
CA GLN A 169 11.43 22.24 12.85
C GLN A 169 11.52 22.77 11.42
N ASN A 170 12.03 21.96 10.48
CA ASN A 170 12.40 22.42 9.15
C ASN A 170 11.28 22.29 8.10
N TYR A 171 10.29 21.40 8.32
CA TYR A 171 9.21 21.19 7.33
C TYR A 171 7.85 21.62 7.86
N HIS A 172 7.36 21.01 8.93
CA HIS A 172 6.07 21.37 9.49
C HIS A 172 5.95 20.99 10.97
N PRO A 173 5.56 21.92 11.86
CA PRO A 173 5.43 21.64 13.30
C PRO A 173 4.44 20.51 13.65
N SER A 174 3.46 20.26 12.79
CA SER A 174 2.49 19.16 12.96
C SER A 174 2.94 17.83 12.34
N TYR A 175 4.20 17.71 11.89
CA TYR A 175 4.72 16.44 11.41
C TYR A 175 4.55 15.36 12.47
N LYS A 176 3.95 14.24 12.08
CA LYS A 176 3.78 13.06 12.94
C LYS A 176 4.68 11.94 12.42
N PRO A 177 5.51 11.36 13.28
CA PRO A 177 6.35 10.24 12.87
C PRO A 177 5.48 9.05 12.42
N GLN A 178 5.90 8.39 11.36
CA GLN A 178 5.25 7.18 10.86
C GLN A 178 5.47 5.99 11.78
N VAL A 179 6.65 5.93 12.42
CA VAL A 179 7.04 4.91 13.39
C VAL A 179 7.68 5.59 14.59
N THR A 180 7.30 5.17 15.77
CA THR A 180 7.91 5.64 17.03
C THR A 180 9.10 4.75 17.39
N PRO A 181 10.33 5.30 17.49
CA PRO A 181 11.50 4.54 17.87
C PRO A 181 11.41 4.03 19.32
N ARG A 182 12.00 2.90 19.58
CA ARG A 182 12.12 2.29 20.91
C ARG A 182 13.56 2.44 21.41
N GLU A 183 13.80 2.32 22.70
CA GLU A 183 15.15 2.36 23.26
C GLU A 183 16.07 1.34 22.59
N ILE A 184 15.56 0.10 22.38
CA ILE A 184 16.23 -0.94 21.61
C ILE A 184 15.33 -1.33 20.44
N ASN A 185 15.86 -1.26 19.23
CA ASN A 185 15.15 -1.50 17.98
C ASN A 185 15.43 -2.90 17.42
N LEU A 186 15.57 -3.87 18.33
CA LEU A 186 15.85 -5.27 18.03
C LEU A 186 14.83 -6.20 18.66
N PHE A 187 14.69 -7.36 18.02
CA PHE A 187 13.97 -8.51 18.54
C PHE A 187 14.92 -9.68 18.72
N TYR A 188 14.57 -10.57 19.64
CA TYR A 188 15.16 -11.90 19.76
C TYR A 188 14.20 -12.93 19.15
N LEU A 189 14.71 -13.78 18.29
CA LEU A 189 13.97 -14.82 17.60
C LEU A 189 14.16 -16.15 18.34
N SER A 190 13.06 -16.80 18.63
CA SER A 190 13.01 -18.19 19.07
C SER A 190 12.06 -18.96 18.15
N PRO A 191 12.04 -20.29 18.14
CA PRO A 191 11.27 -21.08 17.17
C PRO A 191 9.79 -20.70 17.05
N GLN A 192 9.19 -20.17 18.11
CA GLN A 192 7.76 -19.86 18.16
C GLN A 192 7.45 -18.40 18.49
N LYS A 193 8.48 -17.56 18.72
CA LYS A 193 8.28 -16.19 19.19
C LYS A 193 9.31 -15.24 18.60
N ARG A 194 8.88 -14.04 18.28
CA ARG A 194 9.70 -12.87 18.02
C ARG A 194 9.45 -11.85 19.13
N GLN A 195 10.38 -11.76 20.09
CA GLN A 195 10.22 -10.97 21.32
C GLN A 195 11.10 -9.73 21.29
N ARG A 196 10.58 -8.59 21.70
CA ARG A 196 11.37 -7.36 21.81
C ARG A 196 12.47 -7.52 22.85
N ILE A 197 13.63 -6.95 22.56
CA ILE A 197 14.68 -6.76 23.55
C ILE A 197 14.40 -5.42 24.24
N ILE A 198 14.30 -5.42 25.55
CA ILE A 198 14.09 -4.25 26.40
C ILE A 198 15.22 -4.08 27.37
N THR A 199 15.52 -2.84 27.77
CA THR A 199 16.52 -2.52 28.79
C THR A 199 15.99 -2.87 30.18
N HIS A 200 16.92 -3.28 31.04
CA HIS A 200 16.69 -3.52 32.47
C HIS A 200 17.88 -2.98 33.25
N GLU A 201 17.70 -2.59 34.52
CA GLU A 201 18.78 -2.06 35.37
C GLU A 201 20.01 -2.97 35.41
N ALA A 202 19.82 -4.29 35.42
CA ALA A 202 20.89 -5.29 35.47
C ALA A 202 21.26 -5.86 34.06
N GLY A 203 20.83 -5.24 32.95
CA GLY A 203 21.15 -5.71 31.61
C GLY A 203 19.99 -5.66 30.64
N TYR A 204 19.56 -6.79 30.10
CA TYR A 204 18.50 -6.89 29.05
C TYR A 204 17.48 -7.95 29.38
N GLN A 205 16.27 -7.74 28.94
CA GLN A 205 15.15 -8.67 29.09
C GLN A 205 14.42 -8.82 27.76
N TRP A 206 13.83 -9.97 27.50
CA TRP A 206 12.91 -10.13 26.38
C TRP A 206 11.49 -9.84 26.85
N ASP A 207 10.75 -9.11 26.07
CA ASP A 207 9.36 -8.76 26.39
C ASP A 207 8.53 -10.04 26.66
N GLY A 208 7.92 -10.11 27.84
CA GLY A 208 7.19 -11.29 28.31
C GLY A 208 8.05 -12.45 28.87
N ASP A 209 9.37 -12.29 29.00
CA ASP A 209 10.26 -13.23 29.70
C ASP A 209 10.84 -12.57 30.97
N PRO A 210 10.59 -13.07 32.19
CA PRO A 210 11.06 -12.43 33.40
C PRO A 210 12.58 -12.55 33.64
N ARG A 211 13.30 -13.33 32.83
CA ARG A 211 14.75 -13.54 33.01
C ARG A 211 15.53 -12.35 32.49
N VAL A 212 16.37 -11.78 33.39
CA VAL A 212 17.32 -10.72 33.03
C VAL A 212 18.64 -11.35 32.61
N ARG A 213 19.22 -10.85 31.52
CA ARG A 213 20.52 -11.27 31.00
C ARG A 213 21.50 -10.14 31.16
N SER A 214 22.69 -10.44 31.71
CA SER A 214 23.73 -9.42 31.80
C SER A 214 24.19 -8.96 30.42
N LYS A 215 24.84 -7.81 30.34
CA LYS A 215 25.42 -7.29 29.12
C LYS A 215 26.36 -8.30 28.44
N GLU A 216 27.22 -8.93 29.24
CA GLU A 216 28.18 -9.93 28.76
C GLU A 216 27.45 -11.13 28.14
N THR A 217 26.44 -11.64 28.84
CA THR A 217 25.62 -12.75 28.33
C THR A 217 24.92 -12.37 27.00
N MET A 218 24.41 -11.16 26.91
CA MET A 218 23.72 -10.71 25.68
C MET A 218 24.70 -10.59 24.52
N LEU A 219 25.90 -10.05 24.73
CA LEU A 219 26.93 -9.93 23.71
C LEU A 219 27.49 -11.29 23.28
N SER A 220 27.65 -12.24 24.24
CA SER A 220 28.02 -13.62 23.88
C SER A 220 26.95 -14.27 23.00
N LEU A 221 25.68 -14.17 23.40
CA LEU A 221 24.56 -14.68 22.58
C LEU A 221 24.54 -14.06 21.15
N LEU A 222 24.84 -12.75 21.04
CA LEU A 222 24.90 -12.09 19.75
C LEU A 222 26.03 -12.62 18.87
N ASN A 223 27.20 -12.87 19.43
CA ASN A 223 28.34 -13.38 18.68
C ASN A 223 28.17 -14.85 18.28
N ASP A 224 27.63 -15.66 19.22
CA ASP A 224 27.46 -17.10 19.02
C ASP A 224 26.26 -17.43 18.12
N HIS A 225 25.19 -16.62 18.22
CA HIS A 225 23.90 -16.84 17.55
C HIS A 225 23.32 -15.55 16.95
N PRO A 226 24.02 -14.89 16.01
CA PRO A 226 23.52 -13.65 15.39
C PRO A 226 22.21 -13.85 14.60
N GLU A 227 21.95 -15.08 14.14
CA GLU A 227 20.70 -15.47 13.45
C GLU A 227 19.45 -15.29 14.34
N ASN A 228 19.63 -15.29 15.67
CA ASN A 228 18.54 -15.08 16.61
C ASN A 228 18.24 -13.60 16.89
N PHE A 229 19.00 -12.68 16.30
CA PHE A 229 18.73 -11.25 16.42
C PHE A 229 18.08 -10.72 15.13
N SER A 230 17.04 -9.92 15.28
CA SER A 230 16.28 -9.39 14.16
C SER A 230 16.06 -7.89 14.32
N PRO A 231 16.40 -7.08 13.33
CA PRO A 231 16.12 -5.65 13.35
C PRO A 231 14.62 -5.38 13.24
N ASN A 232 14.15 -4.33 13.94
CA ASN A 232 12.79 -3.84 13.72
C ASN A 232 12.68 -3.02 12.41
N VAL A 233 11.51 -2.42 12.17
CA VAL A 233 11.22 -1.63 10.97
C VAL A 233 12.16 -0.43 10.78
N LEU A 234 12.73 0.15 11.87
CA LEU A 234 13.67 1.29 11.80
C LEU A 234 15.12 0.85 11.57
N MET A 235 15.50 -0.30 12.06
CA MET A 235 16.87 -0.79 11.95
C MET A 235 17.11 -1.68 10.73
N ARG A 236 16.04 -2.33 10.21
CA ARG A 236 16.08 -3.14 8.98
C ARG A 236 16.61 -2.35 7.74
N PRO A 237 16.25 -1.07 7.53
CA PRO A 237 16.84 -0.29 6.44
C PRO A 237 18.36 -0.18 6.50
N LEU A 238 18.93 0.06 7.70
CA LEU A 238 20.39 0.10 7.86
C LEU A 238 21.00 -1.26 7.55
N TYR A 239 20.40 -2.36 8.03
CA TYR A 239 20.86 -3.72 7.73
C TYR A 239 20.92 -3.96 6.22
N GLN A 240 19.88 -3.60 5.49
CA GLN A 240 19.83 -3.70 4.04
C GLN A 240 20.97 -2.92 3.36
N GLU A 241 21.22 -1.68 3.77
CA GLU A 241 22.23 -0.83 3.13
C GLU A 241 23.68 -1.19 3.51
N VAL A 242 23.89 -1.82 4.65
CA VAL A 242 25.19 -2.39 5.03
C VAL A 242 25.54 -3.58 4.16
N LEU A 243 24.57 -4.42 3.83
CA LEU A 243 24.78 -5.61 2.98
C LEU A 243 24.82 -5.24 1.50
N LEU A 244 23.94 -4.36 1.07
CA LEU A 244 23.74 -3.95 -0.32
C LEU A 244 23.74 -2.42 -0.35
N PRO A 245 24.87 -1.78 -0.71
CA PRO A 245 24.91 -0.33 -0.83
C PRO A 245 24.07 0.10 -2.04
N ASN A 246 22.77 0.31 -1.82
CA ASN A 246 21.82 0.57 -2.88
C ASN A 246 21.92 2.01 -3.40
N LEU A 247 21.77 2.19 -4.71
CA LEU A 247 21.59 3.52 -5.29
C LEU A 247 20.24 4.12 -4.90
N GLY A 248 19.21 3.32 -4.86
CA GLY A 248 17.86 3.76 -4.53
C GLY A 248 17.00 2.67 -3.88
N TYR A 249 16.14 3.10 -2.99
CA TYR A 249 15.10 2.29 -2.35
C TYR A 249 13.75 2.65 -2.93
N ILE A 250 13.05 1.67 -3.50
CA ILE A 250 11.70 1.86 -4.03
C ILE A 250 10.69 1.39 -3.00
N GLY A 251 9.89 2.32 -2.50
CA GLY A 251 8.92 2.08 -1.43
C GLY A 251 7.53 2.62 -1.72
N GLY A 252 6.55 2.15 -0.97
CA GLY A 252 5.23 2.80 -0.87
C GLY A 252 5.31 4.05 0.01
N GLY A 253 4.28 4.92 -0.03
CA GLY A 253 4.29 6.17 0.72
C GLY A 253 4.53 6.01 2.22
N GLY A 254 3.93 4.98 2.86
CA GLY A 254 4.17 4.70 4.29
C GLY A 254 5.60 4.23 4.57
N GLU A 255 6.20 3.47 3.64
CA GLU A 255 7.61 3.04 3.77
C GLU A 255 8.54 4.25 3.66
N LEU A 256 8.36 5.10 2.65
CA LEU A 256 9.18 6.30 2.50
C LEU A 256 9.03 7.24 3.70
N ALA A 257 7.84 7.33 4.27
CA ALA A 257 7.59 8.18 5.44
C ALA A 257 8.44 7.80 6.66
N TYR A 258 8.61 6.50 6.96
CA TYR A 258 9.52 6.12 8.04
C TYR A 258 11.00 6.15 7.64
N TRP A 259 11.34 5.95 6.36
CA TRP A 259 12.71 6.12 5.88
C TRP A 259 13.22 7.55 6.09
N PHE A 260 12.39 8.58 5.88
CA PHE A 260 12.76 9.96 6.16
C PHE A 260 13.17 10.21 7.62
N GLN A 261 12.71 9.36 8.55
CA GLN A 261 13.08 9.45 9.97
C GLN A 261 14.50 8.90 10.25
N LEU A 262 15.17 8.27 9.28
CA LEU A 262 16.40 7.51 9.49
C LEU A 262 17.66 8.22 9.03
N LYS A 263 17.58 9.41 8.40
CA LYS A 263 18.73 10.05 7.79
C LYS A 263 19.86 10.28 8.80
N SER A 264 19.57 10.89 9.96
CA SER A 264 20.58 11.13 11.02
C SER A 264 21.15 9.81 11.55
N PHE A 265 20.36 8.75 11.66
CA PHE A 265 20.83 7.43 12.08
C PHE A 265 21.84 6.85 11.08
N PHE A 266 21.57 6.92 9.78
CA PHE A 266 22.51 6.48 8.74
C PHE A 266 23.83 7.28 8.78
N GLU A 267 23.74 8.59 8.92
CA GLU A 267 24.91 9.48 9.05
C GLU A 267 25.77 9.09 10.28
N SER A 268 25.15 8.83 11.43
CA SER A 268 25.85 8.39 12.65
C SER A 268 26.59 7.06 12.47
N GLN A 269 26.03 6.17 11.66
CA GLN A 269 26.62 4.87 11.35
C GLN A 269 27.59 4.92 10.14
N LYS A 270 27.74 6.07 9.50
CA LYS A 270 28.58 6.27 8.30
C LYS A 270 28.20 5.34 7.13
N VAL A 271 26.91 5.07 7.01
CA VAL A 271 26.33 4.28 5.91
C VAL A 271 25.64 5.25 4.96
N PRO A 272 25.90 5.17 3.63
CA PRO A 272 25.22 6.01 2.65
C PRO A 272 23.70 5.84 2.70
N PHE A 273 22.97 6.96 2.66
CA PHE A 273 21.53 6.94 2.61
C PHE A 273 21.07 6.87 1.14
N PRO A 274 20.24 5.88 0.73
CA PRO A 274 19.85 5.71 -0.66
C PRO A 274 18.85 6.80 -1.10
N LEU A 275 18.72 6.97 -2.42
CA LEU A 275 17.64 7.77 -2.98
C LEU A 275 16.28 7.09 -2.72
N LEU A 276 15.35 7.82 -2.13
CA LEU A 276 14.01 7.31 -1.86
C LEU A 276 13.10 7.58 -3.06
N ILE A 277 12.55 6.53 -3.64
CA ILE A 277 11.74 6.59 -4.85
C ILE A 277 10.37 5.98 -4.57
N LEU A 278 9.30 6.73 -4.85
CA LEU A 278 7.96 6.23 -4.71
C LEU A 278 7.67 5.20 -5.83
N ARG A 279 7.24 3.99 -5.44
CA ARG A 279 6.81 2.98 -6.42
C ARG A 279 5.66 3.48 -7.28
N ASN A 280 5.54 3.00 -8.49
CA ASN A 280 4.37 3.26 -9.31
C ASN A 280 3.09 2.79 -8.62
N SER A 281 2.03 3.55 -8.85
CA SER A 281 0.68 3.27 -8.37
C SER A 281 -0.26 3.26 -9.57
N ALA A 282 -1.15 2.26 -9.66
CA ALA A 282 -1.99 2.09 -10.82
C ALA A 282 -3.35 1.44 -10.49
N VAL A 283 -4.29 1.63 -11.39
CA VAL A 283 -5.51 0.82 -11.48
C VAL A 283 -5.52 0.04 -12.79
N LEU A 284 -5.80 -1.25 -12.70
CA LEU A 284 -5.95 -2.14 -13.84
C LEU A 284 -7.42 -2.24 -14.25
N VAL A 285 -7.72 -1.93 -15.49
CA VAL A 285 -9.11 -1.80 -15.98
C VAL A 285 -9.30 -2.69 -17.20
N ASN A 286 -10.23 -3.63 -17.13
CA ASN A 286 -10.55 -4.47 -18.27
C ASN A 286 -11.54 -3.79 -19.24
N GLY A 287 -11.60 -4.30 -20.47
CA GLY A 287 -12.44 -3.71 -21.53
C GLY A 287 -13.95 -3.68 -21.19
N LYS A 288 -14.43 -4.64 -20.37
CA LYS A 288 -15.84 -4.63 -19.91
C LYS A 288 -16.10 -3.44 -18.97
N THR A 289 -15.15 -3.11 -18.12
CA THR A 289 -15.21 -1.99 -17.21
C THR A 289 -15.13 -0.66 -17.97
N VAL A 290 -14.24 -0.55 -18.95
CA VAL A 290 -14.18 0.61 -19.87
C VAL A 290 -15.52 0.81 -20.58
N GLY A 291 -16.12 -0.28 -21.11
CA GLY A 291 -17.44 -0.21 -21.74
C GLY A 291 -18.56 0.25 -20.79
N LYS A 292 -18.51 -0.10 -19.51
CA LYS A 292 -19.46 0.41 -18.50
C LYS A 292 -19.23 1.89 -18.19
N MET A 293 -17.97 2.34 -18.11
CA MET A 293 -17.63 3.74 -17.92
C MET A 293 -18.15 4.60 -19.08
N ASN A 294 -17.93 4.17 -20.32
CA ASN A 294 -18.42 4.87 -21.50
C ASN A 294 -19.95 4.99 -21.50
N LYS A 295 -20.68 3.90 -21.14
CA LYS A 295 -22.15 3.93 -21.02
C LYS A 295 -22.64 4.88 -19.90
N LEU A 296 -21.84 5.08 -18.87
CA LEU A 296 -22.12 6.01 -17.79
C LEU A 296 -21.53 7.40 -18.05
N ASP A 297 -20.89 7.62 -19.19
CA ASP A 297 -20.19 8.88 -19.50
C ASP A 297 -19.31 9.33 -18.33
N LEU A 298 -18.38 8.45 -17.91
CA LEU A 298 -17.43 8.68 -16.82
C LEU A 298 -16.02 8.77 -17.38
N ARG A 299 -15.30 9.77 -16.94
CA ARG A 299 -13.85 9.88 -17.19
C ARG A 299 -13.07 9.23 -16.04
N PRO A 300 -11.82 8.78 -16.29
CA PRO A 300 -10.96 8.23 -15.24
C PRO A 300 -10.83 9.14 -14.00
N GLU A 301 -10.73 10.45 -14.21
CA GLU A 301 -10.57 11.43 -13.14
C GLU A 301 -11.79 11.49 -12.21
N ASP A 302 -12.99 11.22 -12.72
CA ASP A 302 -14.22 11.22 -11.93
C ASP A 302 -14.20 10.16 -10.83
N LEU A 303 -13.50 9.04 -11.06
CA LEU A 303 -13.44 7.91 -10.13
C LEU A 303 -12.57 8.18 -8.90
N PHE A 304 -11.76 9.24 -8.90
CA PHE A 304 -11.00 9.69 -7.74
C PHE A 304 -11.83 10.55 -6.77
N LEU A 305 -13.03 10.95 -7.17
CA LEU A 305 -13.97 11.60 -6.26
C LEU A 305 -14.40 10.62 -5.17
N LYS A 306 -14.70 11.15 -3.98
CA LYS A 306 -15.37 10.34 -2.96
C LYS A 306 -16.68 9.80 -3.51
N ARG A 307 -17.04 8.56 -3.19
CA ARG A 307 -18.24 7.89 -3.74
C ARG A 307 -19.52 8.76 -3.66
N PRO A 308 -19.84 9.44 -2.53
CA PRO A 308 -21.02 10.32 -2.48
C PRO A 308 -20.95 11.47 -3.49
N ASP A 309 -19.78 12.07 -3.69
CA ASP A 309 -19.57 13.20 -4.58
C ASP A 309 -19.68 12.78 -6.05
N LEU A 310 -19.11 11.62 -6.39
CA LEU A 310 -19.25 11.00 -7.71
C LEU A 310 -20.73 10.74 -8.04
N VAL A 311 -21.47 10.14 -7.09
CA VAL A 311 -22.90 9.86 -7.27
C VAL A 311 -23.68 11.16 -7.43
N ASN A 312 -23.45 12.18 -6.61
CA ASN A 312 -24.11 13.48 -6.71
C ASN A 312 -23.83 14.15 -8.06
N LYS A 313 -22.57 14.19 -8.49
CA LYS A 313 -22.17 14.71 -9.80
C LYS A 313 -22.94 14.01 -10.92
N LYS A 314 -23.01 12.67 -10.89
CA LYS A 314 -23.70 11.90 -11.94
C LYS A 314 -25.21 12.11 -11.93
N ILE A 315 -25.83 12.23 -10.77
CA ILE A 315 -27.26 12.54 -10.65
C ILE A 315 -27.56 13.92 -11.24
N GLN A 316 -26.70 14.92 -10.98
CA GLN A 316 -26.85 16.26 -11.57
C GLN A 316 -26.79 16.20 -13.11
N GLN A 317 -25.86 15.42 -13.67
CA GLN A 317 -25.74 15.25 -15.13
C GLN A 317 -26.94 14.53 -15.77
N LEU A 318 -27.50 13.53 -15.09
CA LEU A 318 -28.60 12.71 -15.60
C LEU A 318 -30.00 13.28 -15.29
N SER A 319 -30.07 14.29 -14.43
CA SER A 319 -31.32 14.90 -14.03
C SER A 319 -31.89 15.74 -15.17
N ALA A 320 -33.17 15.50 -15.53
CA ALA A 320 -33.90 16.33 -16.47
C ALA A 320 -34.36 17.67 -15.84
N ILE A 321 -34.16 17.83 -14.53
CA ILE A 321 -34.52 19.04 -13.78
C ILE A 321 -33.26 19.64 -13.17
N ASP A 322 -33.26 20.95 -13.05
CA ASP A 322 -32.21 21.64 -12.31
C ASP A 322 -32.32 21.32 -10.82
N LEU A 323 -31.23 20.82 -10.24
CA LEU A 323 -31.15 20.48 -8.83
C LEU A 323 -30.52 21.60 -7.99
N ASP A 324 -29.97 22.62 -8.65
CA ASP A 324 -29.39 23.80 -8.01
C ASP A 324 -30.49 24.82 -7.70
N LEU A 325 -30.74 25.04 -6.42
CA LEU A 325 -31.73 26.01 -5.94
C LEU A 325 -31.13 27.40 -5.62
N GLN A 326 -29.92 27.69 -6.14
CA GLN A 326 -29.28 28.99 -5.93
C GLN A 326 -30.08 30.16 -6.48
N PHE A 327 -30.89 29.94 -7.52
CA PHE A 327 -31.79 30.97 -8.05
C PHE A 327 -32.80 31.44 -6.98
N LEU A 328 -33.33 30.51 -6.16
CA LEU A 328 -34.24 30.88 -5.03
C LEU A 328 -33.51 31.70 -3.96
N LYS A 329 -32.25 31.33 -3.66
CA LYS A 329 -31.46 32.09 -2.69
C LYS A 329 -31.17 33.51 -3.20
N LYS A 330 -30.86 33.67 -4.49
CA LYS A 330 -30.64 35.00 -5.09
C LYS A 330 -31.89 35.86 -5.02
N GLU A 331 -33.05 35.30 -5.33
CA GLU A 331 -34.32 36.05 -5.22
C GLU A 331 -34.63 36.41 -3.75
N LEU A 332 -34.44 35.47 -2.83
CA LEU A 332 -34.63 35.72 -1.40
C LEU A 332 -33.66 36.80 -0.92
N GLU A 333 -32.43 36.81 -1.37
CA GLU A 333 -31.43 37.83 -1.02
C GLU A 333 -31.83 39.22 -1.49
N LYS A 334 -32.41 39.36 -2.69
CA LYS A 334 -32.97 40.63 -3.18
C LYS A 334 -34.11 41.14 -2.23
N ASN A 335 -35.01 40.22 -1.86
CA ASN A 335 -36.12 40.56 -0.99
C ASN A 335 -35.63 41.00 0.40
N PHE A 336 -34.67 40.27 0.98
CA PHE A 336 -34.09 40.66 2.28
C PHE A 336 -33.26 41.96 2.21
N ARG A 337 -32.61 42.23 1.05
CA ARG A 337 -31.91 43.51 0.85
C ARG A 337 -32.89 44.69 0.85
N HIS A 338 -34.07 44.54 0.21
CA HIS A 338 -35.11 45.54 0.25
C HIS A 338 -35.63 45.72 1.67
N LEU A 339 -35.93 44.64 2.40
CA LEU A 339 -36.38 44.68 3.78
C LEU A 339 -35.37 45.35 4.70
N LYS A 340 -34.07 45.09 4.56
CA LYS A 340 -32.99 45.76 5.29
C LYS A 340 -32.94 47.28 5.01
N GLY A 341 -33.32 47.70 3.80
CA GLY A 341 -33.51 49.12 3.48
C GLY A 341 -34.62 49.80 4.25
N LEU A 342 -35.73 49.07 4.45
CA LEU A 342 -36.88 49.58 5.28
C LEU A 342 -36.52 49.63 6.77
N VAL A 343 -35.77 48.62 7.26
CA VAL A 343 -35.32 48.57 8.68
C VAL A 343 -34.51 49.83 9.02
N LYS A 344 -33.69 50.33 8.14
CA LYS A 344 -32.88 51.55 8.34
C LYS A 344 -33.76 52.82 8.60
N GLN A 345 -35.02 52.76 8.22
CA GLN A 345 -35.98 53.83 8.42
C GLN A 345 -36.81 53.67 9.73
N THR A 346 -36.55 52.58 10.47
CA THR A 346 -37.25 52.23 11.71
C THR A 346 -36.22 52.04 12.87
N ASP A 347 -36.50 51.19 13.81
CA ASP A 347 -35.65 50.91 14.97
C ASP A 347 -34.53 49.89 14.60
N ALA A 348 -33.27 50.26 14.89
CA ALA A 348 -32.10 49.43 14.62
C ALA A 348 -32.13 48.04 15.30
N SER A 349 -32.89 47.88 16.39
CA SER A 349 -33.06 46.56 17.07
C SER A 349 -33.69 45.50 16.16
N TYR A 350 -34.42 45.92 15.14
CA TYR A 350 -35.09 45.01 14.18
C TYR A 350 -34.12 44.40 13.15
N GLU A 351 -32.93 44.97 12.98
CA GLU A 351 -31.94 44.48 11.98
C GLU A 351 -31.49 43.04 12.27
N GLY A 352 -31.25 42.74 13.56
CA GLY A 352 -30.87 41.38 13.99
C GLY A 352 -31.95 40.34 13.70
N ALA A 353 -33.22 40.67 13.86
CA ALA A 353 -34.33 39.77 13.55
C ALA A 353 -34.43 39.47 12.04
N VAL A 354 -34.25 40.47 11.20
CA VAL A 354 -34.24 40.32 9.74
C VAL A 354 -33.07 39.45 9.29
N ALA A 355 -31.86 39.64 9.84
CA ALA A 355 -30.69 38.82 9.52
C ALA A 355 -30.88 37.36 9.96
N ALA A 356 -31.42 37.14 11.17
CA ALA A 356 -31.70 35.78 11.65
C ALA A 356 -32.74 35.07 10.76
N GLN A 357 -33.80 35.78 10.35
CA GLN A 357 -34.83 35.24 9.47
C GLN A 357 -34.27 34.92 8.08
N GLN A 358 -33.41 35.76 7.52
CA GLN A 358 -32.71 35.49 6.24
C GLN A 358 -31.92 34.19 6.33
N GLN A 359 -31.14 34.00 7.40
CA GLN A 359 -30.35 32.77 7.59
C GLN A 359 -31.25 31.53 7.73
N LYS A 360 -32.37 31.66 8.43
CA LYS A 360 -33.34 30.57 8.56
C LYS A 360 -33.92 30.16 7.19
N GLN A 361 -34.26 31.11 6.35
CA GLN A 361 -34.78 30.85 5.00
C GLN A 361 -33.74 30.21 4.11
N PHE A 362 -32.50 30.67 4.15
CA PHE A 362 -31.39 30.06 3.40
C PHE A 362 -31.14 28.60 3.80
N LYS A 363 -31.10 28.30 5.10
CA LYS A 363 -31.05 26.93 5.60
C LYS A 363 -32.24 26.10 5.14
N GLY A 364 -33.41 26.68 5.04
CA GLY A 364 -34.62 26.02 4.50
C GLY A 364 -34.42 25.60 3.03
N ILE A 365 -33.87 26.49 2.20
CA ILE A 365 -33.57 26.18 0.79
C ILE A 365 -32.49 25.07 0.70
N ASP A 366 -31.44 25.14 1.51
CA ASP A 366 -30.41 24.06 1.55
C ASP A 366 -31.03 22.70 1.91
N HIS A 367 -31.99 22.68 2.82
CA HIS A 367 -32.75 21.47 3.18
C HIS A 367 -33.59 20.94 2.00
N LEU A 368 -34.29 21.83 1.28
CA LEU A 368 -35.06 21.44 0.10
C LEU A 368 -34.15 20.88 -1.02
N GLU A 369 -33.05 21.53 -1.29
CA GLU A 369 -32.04 21.08 -2.28
C GLU A 369 -31.53 19.67 -1.96
N LYS A 370 -31.15 19.41 -0.70
CA LYS A 370 -30.75 18.08 -0.24
C LYS A 370 -31.87 17.04 -0.40
N ARG A 371 -33.13 17.43 -0.14
CA ARG A 371 -34.30 16.54 -0.32
C ARG A 371 -34.57 16.25 -1.78
N LEU A 372 -34.46 17.25 -2.66
CA LEU A 372 -34.62 17.14 -4.10
C LEU A 372 -33.58 16.17 -4.68
N LEU A 373 -32.30 16.34 -4.30
CA LEU A 373 -31.22 15.44 -4.68
C LEU A 373 -31.49 13.98 -4.23
N ARG A 374 -31.96 13.79 -2.99
CA ARG A 374 -32.35 12.46 -2.49
C ARG A 374 -33.52 11.85 -3.26
N ALA A 375 -34.51 12.65 -3.66
CA ALA A 375 -35.63 12.20 -4.45
C ALA A 375 -35.18 11.76 -5.84
N GLN A 376 -34.30 12.53 -6.48
CA GLN A 376 -33.72 12.21 -7.78
C GLN A 376 -32.81 10.97 -7.72
N LYS A 377 -32.04 10.81 -6.63
CA LYS A 377 -31.26 9.60 -6.36
C LYS A 377 -32.14 8.34 -6.33
N ARG A 378 -33.32 8.41 -5.70
CA ARG A 378 -34.28 7.29 -5.69
C ARG A 378 -34.86 7.01 -7.09
N LYS A 379 -35.15 8.06 -7.88
CA LYS A 379 -35.67 7.93 -9.24
C LYS A 379 -34.64 7.28 -10.19
N LEU A 380 -33.34 7.57 -9.97
CA LEU A 380 -32.22 7.07 -10.78
C LEU A 380 -31.50 5.87 -10.11
N LYS A 381 -32.20 5.13 -9.24
CA LYS A 381 -31.61 4.07 -8.40
C LYS A 381 -30.76 3.08 -9.19
N ASP A 382 -31.21 2.57 -10.31
CA ASP A 382 -30.51 1.58 -11.12
C ASP A 382 -29.17 2.10 -11.66
N GLN A 383 -29.13 3.38 -12.05
CA GLN A 383 -27.91 4.00 -12.53
C GLN A 383 -26.92 4.26 -11.39
N VAL A 384 -27.42 4.66 -10.23
CA VAL A 384 -26.64 4.86 -9.01
C VAL A 384 -26.00 3.52 -8.60
N GLU A 385 -26.77 2.43 -8.55
CA GLU A 385 -26.25 1.10 -8.19
C GLU A 385 -25.18 0.62 -9.19
N ARG A 386 -25.37 0.85 -10.50
CA ARG A 386 -24.34 0.51 -11.50
C ARG A 386 -23.06 1.32 -11.30
N LEU A 387 -23.18 2.60 -11.00
CA LEU A 387 -22.08 3.49 -10.71
C LEU A 387 -21.33 3.06 -9.42
N GLU A 388 -22.07 2.78 -8.36
CA GLU A 388 -21.49 2.33 -7.08
C GLU A 388 -20.77 0.98 -7.23
N LYS A 389 -21.34 0.02 -7.96
CA LYS A 389 -20.71 -1.27 -8.27
C LYS A 389 -19.45 -1.10 -9.13
N LEU A 390 -19.48 -0.19 -10.08
CA LEU A 390 -18.32 0.12 -10.91
C LEU A 390 -17.19 0.72 -10.07
N HIS A 391 -17.53 1.74 -9.26
CA HIS A 391 -16.56 2.38 -8.37
C HIS A 391 -15.96 1.37 -7.37
N GLU A 392 -16.79 0.51 -6.77
CA GLU A 392 -16.34 -0.52 -5.83
C GLU A 392 -15.39 -1.52 -6.49
N SER A 393 -15.60 -1.87 -7.76
CA SER A 393 -14.70 -2.79 -8.48
C SER A 393 -13.32 -2.21 -8.76
N LEU A 394 -13.21 -0.88 -8.88
CA LEU A 394 -11.95 -0.17 -9.14
C LEU A 394 -11.31 0.40 -7.87
N PHE A 395 -12.11 0.76 -6.87
CA PHE A 395 -11.68 1.32 -5.59
C PHE A 395 -12.37 0.57 -4.43
N PRO A 396 -11.97 -0.67 -4.15
CA PRO A 396 -12.60 -1.50 -3.13
C PRO A 396 -12.56 -0.84 -1.74
N ASN A 397 -13.73 -0.71 -1.09
CA ASN A 397 -13.88 0.00 0.18
C ASN A 397 -13.35 1.45 0.13
N SER A 398 -13.49 2.12 -1.01
CA SER A 398 -12.96 3.46 -1.27
C SER A 398 -11.43 3.56 -1.15
N GLY A 399 -10.71 2.44 -1.18
CA GLY A 399 -9.25 2.36 -1.21
C GLY A 399 -8.72 2.06 -2.60
N LEU A 400 -7.40 2.15 -2.77
CA LEU A 400 -6.76 1.82 -4.05
C LEU A 400 -6.86 0.31 -4.33
N GLN A 401 -7.18 -0.06 -5.57
CA GLN A 401 -7.26 -1.44 -6.05
C GLN A 401 -5.98 -2.23 -5.72
N GLU A 402 -4.82 -1.63 -5.92
CA GLU A 402 -3.52 -2.23 -5.68
C GLU A 402 -3.26 -2.68 -4.24
N ARG A 403 -4.05 -2.15 -3.28
CA ARG A 403 -3.96 -2.52 -1.85
C ARG A 403 -4.88 -3.68 -1.47
N LYS A 404 -5.76 -4.11 -2.36
CA LYS A 404 -6.79 -5.14 -2.07
C LYS A 404 -6.78 -6.30 -3.06
N ALA A 405 -6.64 -5.99 -4.36
CA ALA A 405 -6.69 -6.99 -5.40
C ALA A 405 -5.39 -7.80 -5.45
N ASN A 406 -5.49 -9.09 -5.74
CA ASN A 406 -4.37 -9.97 -6.01
C ASN A 406 -4.09 -10.05 -7.51
N PHE A 407 -2.83 -10.25 -7.90
CA PHE A 407 -2.40 -10.32 -9.29
C PHE A 407 -3.07 -11.44 -10.08
N SER A 408 -3.38 -12.56 -9.42
CA SER A 408 -3.94 -13.75 -10.07
C SER A 408 -5.26 -13.47 -10.79
N THR A 409 -6.08 -12.53 -10.28
CA THR A 409 -7.31 -12.10 -10.95
C THR A 409 -7.03 -11.51 -12.33
N PHE A 410 -6.01 -10.68 -12.44
CA PHE A 410 -5.62 -10.02 -13.69
C PHE A 410 -4.79 -10.95 -14.59
N TYR A 411 -4.03 -11.86 -13.98
CA TYR A 411 -3.31 -12.88 -14.73
C TYR A 411 -4.25 -13.83 -15.47
N LEU A 412 -5.40 -14.17 -14.90
CA LEU A 412 -6.42 -14.97 -15.61
C LEU A 412 -6.93 -14.28 -16.88
N GLU A 413 -7.00 -12.96 -16.89
CA GLU A 413 -7.46 -12.19 -18.05
C GLU A 413 -6.36 -11.96 -19.08
N LYS A 414 -5.09 -11.85 -18.64
CA LYS A 414 -3.96 -11.42 -19.46
C LYS A 414 -2.92 -12.50 -19.74
N GLY A 415 -2.87 -13.51 -18.89
CA GLY A 415 -1.84 -14.53 -18.98
C GLY A 415 -0.43 -13.95 -18.84
N PRO A 416 0.54 -14.55 -19.55
CA PRO A 416 1.94 -14.14 -19.49
C PRO A 416 2.22 -12.70 -19.89
N SER A 417 1.29 -12.03 -20.62
CA SER A 417 1.46 -10.64 -21.03
C SER A 417 1.22 -9.60 -19.91
N LEU A 418 0.73 -10.01 -18.73
CA LEU A 418 0.46 -9.07 -17.63
C LEU A 418 1.73 -8.34 -17.17
N ILE A 419 2.79 -9.07 -16.84
CA ILE A 419 4.04 -8.46 -16.35
C ILE A 419 4.70 -7.59 -17.43
N PRO A 420 4.87 -8.04 -18.69
CA PRO A 420 5.33 -7.17 -19.78
C PRO A 420 4.52 -5.89 -19.96
N GLN A 421 3.19 -5.96 -19.87
CA GLN A 421 2.34 -4.77 -19.98
C GLN A 421 2.55 -3.78 -18.81
N LEU A 422 2.71 -4.28 -17.59
CA LEU A 422 3.08 -3.45 -16.44
C LEU A 422 4.45 -2.80 -16.64
N MET A 423 5.43 -3.56 -17.12
CA MET A 423 6.78 -3.06 -17.44
C MET A 423 6.76 -1.97 -18.51
N GLU A 424 5.89 -2.06 -19.51
CA GLU A 424 5.72 -1.04 -20.54
C GLU A 424 5.06 0.23 -19.98
N SER A 425 4.02 0.05 -19.15
CA SER A 425 3.17 1.13 -18.65
C SER A 425 3.80 1.96 -17.53
N PHE A 426 4.71 1.38 -16.74
CA PHE A 426 5.31 2.06 -15.59
C PHE A 426 6.49 2.94 -15.97
N ASP A 427 6.53 4.10 -15.33
CA ASP A 427 7.68 4.99 -15.31
C ASP A 427 7.96 5.42 -13.87
N PRO A 428 8.97 4.79 -13.20
CA PRO A 428 9.25 5.06 -11.79
C PRO A 428 9.71 6.50 -11.49
N LEU A 429 10.14 7.24 -12.49
CA LEU A 429 10.56 8.63 -12.34
C LEU A 429 9.41 9.63 -12.60
N LYS A 430 8.25 9.15 -13.04
CA LYS A 430 7.02 9.93 -13.11
C LYS A 430 6.13 9.63 -11.92
N PHE A 431 6.07 10.52 -10.97
CA PHE A 431 5.27 10.40 -9.74
C PHE A 431 3.77 10.61 -10.02
N GLN A 432 3.20 9.75 -10.87
CA GLN A 432 1.80 9.83 -11.31
C GLN A 432 1.08 8.51 -11.09
N PHE A 433 -0.20 8.59 -10.77
CA PHE A 433 -1.07 7.43 -10.76
C PHE A 433 -1.38 7.02 -12.19
N THR A 434 -1.23 5.75 -12.52
CA THR A 434 -1.35 5.23 -13.89
C THR A 434 -2.68 4.49 -14.08
N TRP A 435 -3.41 4.87 -15.12
CA TRP A 435 -4.58 4.14 -15.60
C TRP A 435 -4.13 3.13 -16.66
N ILE A 436 -4.30 1.82 -16.41
CA ILE A 436 -3.85 0.77 -17.32
C ILE A 436 -5.05 -0.01 -17.83
N GLU A 437 -5.38 0.19 -19.10
CA GLU A 437 -6.40 -0.61 -19.77
C GLU A 437 -5.81 -1.95 -20.21
N LEU A 438 -6.39 -3.02 -19.70
CA LEU A 438 -6.00 -4.37 -20.04
C LEU A 438 -6.67 -4.78 -21.37
N TYR A 439 -6.00 -4.60 -22.50
CA TYR A 439 -6.49 -5.06 -23.80
C TYR A 439 -6.08 -6.51 -24.06
N ASN A 440 -6.96 -7.32 -24.66
CA ASN A 440 -6.57 -8.62 -25.20
C ASN A 440 -5.68 -8.41 -26.42
N PHE A 441 -4.65 -9.23 -26.58
CA PHE A 441 -3.64 -9.13 -27.65
C PHE A 441 -4.26 -9.04 -29.05
N GLN A 442 -5.42 -9.70 -29.29
CA GLN A 442 -6.18 -9.60 -30.53
C GLN A 442 -6.80 -8.21 -30.78
N GLN A 443 -7.05 -7.42 -29.74
CA GLN A 443 -7.56 -6.04 -29.89
C GLN A 443 -6.44 -5.03 -30.19
N LEU A 444 -5.20 -5.33 -29.83
CA LEU A 444 -4.03 -4.50 -30.18
C LEU A 444 -3.70 -4.57 -31.68
N ILE A 445 -3.82 -5.76 -32.28
CA ILE A 445 -3.63 -5.92 -33.73
C ILE A 445 -4.69 -5.18 -34.52
N GLY A 446 -5.94 -5.17 -34.04
CA GLY A 446 -7.06 -4.45 -34.67
C GLY A 446 -7.01 -2.92 -34.51
N LYS A 447 -6.31 -2.37 -33.51
CA LYS A 447 -6.12 -0.92 -33.35
C LYS A 447 -4.96 -0.40 -34.21
N LYS A 448 -3.82 -1.11 -34.24
CA LYS A 448 -2.67 -0.74 -35.11
C LYS A 448 -2.98 -0.87 -36.62
N ALA A 449 -4.03 -1.59 -36.99
CA ALA A 449 -4.49 -1.67 -38.39
C ALA A 449 -5.50 -0.56 -38.78
N LYS A 450 -5.86 0.32 -37.81
CA LYS A 450 -6.83 1.44 -38.04
C LYS A 450 -6.20 2.82 -37.77
N GLU A 451 -4.95 2.90 -37.35
CA GLU A 451 -4.07 4.06 -37.36
C GLU A 451 -3.11 3.99 -38.57
#